data_3ec40afc2290b4bd8834773a6b97b0ce
#
_entry.id   3ec40afc2290b4bd8834773a6b97b0ce
#
_cell.length_a   1.000
_cell.length_b   1.000
_cell.length_c   1.000
_cell.angle_alpha   90.00
_cell.angle_beta   90.00
_cell.angle_gamma   90.00
#
_symmetry.space_group_name_H-M   'P 1'
#
loop_
_entity.id
_entity.type
_entity.pdbx_description
1 polymer ?
#
loop_
_entity_poly.entity_id
_entity_poly.type
_entity_poly.pdbx_seq_one_letter_code
_entity_poly.pdbx_strand_id
1 'polypeptide(L)'
;MNYQTEKYIRKLFYDAQKGICPICDKPLTGKISLDHDHSTGEPRALLHQQCNLKVAQLETHTKKLNYIISRQLEQKIWEYINGNHAKIVVE
;
A
#
# COMPACT_ATOMS: atom_id res chain seq x y z
N MET A 1 8.81 1.32 -15.40
CA MET A 1 9.83 1.14 -14.32
C MET A 1 10.51 -0.20 -14.55
N ASN A 2 11.85 -0.23 -14.61
CA ASN A 2 12.55 -1.50 -14.78
C ASN A 2 12.76 -2.20 -13.43
N TYR A 3 13.20 -3.46 -13.46
CA TYR A 3 13.34 -4.30 -12.26
C TYR A 3 14.28 -3.68 -11.21
N GLN A 4 15.42 -3.12 -11.63
CA GLN A 4 16.39 -2.55 -10.69
C GLN A 4 15.84 -1.28 -10.03
N THR A 5 15.14 -0.45 -10.78
CA THR A 5 14.51 0.77 -10.24
C THR A 5 13.43 0.41 -9.24
N GLU A 6 12.59 -0.58 -9.56
CA GLU A 6 11.55 -1.04 -8.65
C GLU A 6 12.16 -1.62 -7.37
N LYS A 7 13.21 -2.42 -7.48
CA LYS A 7 13.91 -2.99 -6.33
C LYS A 7 14.44 -1.88 -5.41
N TYR A 8 15.02 -0.85 -5.99
CA TYR A 8 15.53 0.30 -5.24
C TYR A 8 14.40 1.04 -4.51
N ILE A 9 13.30 1.30 -5.20
CA ILE A 9 12.14 1.98 -4.62
C ILE A 9 11.53 1.14 -3.49
N ARG A 10 11.41 -0.17 -3.68
CA ARG A 10 10.91 -1.07 -2.65
C ARG A 10 11.77 -1.01 -1.39
N LYS A 11 13.09 -0.96 -1.54
CA LYS A 11 14.00 -0.86 -0.40
C LYS A 11 13.79 0.46 0.35
N LEU A 12 13.66 1.58 -0.37
CA LEU A 12 13.42 2.87 0.26
C LEU A 12 12.13 2.85 1.09
N PHE A 13 11.05 2.29 0.53
CA PHE A 13 9.78 2.20 1.25
C PHE A 13 9.85 1.25 2.43
N TYR A 14 10.51 0.11 2.25
CA TYR A 14 10.68 -0.85 3.34
C TYR A 14 11.37 -0.18 4.53
N ASP A 15 12.46 0.53 4.29
CA ASP A 15 13.23 1.22 5.34
C ASP A 15 12.39 2.33 5.98
N ALA A 16 11.70 3.15 5.18
CA ALA A 16 10.86 4.23 5.68
C ALA A 16 9.67 3.72 6.50
N GLN A 17 9.14 2.56 6.14
CA GLN A 17 8.03 1.92 6.86
C GLN A 17 8.51 1.06 8.02
N LYS A 18 9.81 0.93 8.21
CA LYS A 18 10.42 0.06 9.23
C LYS A 18 9.95 -1.39 9.09
N GLY A 19 9.72 -1.84 7.84
CA GLY A 19 9.26 -3.18 7.54
C GLY A 19 7.85 -3.50 7.98
N ILE A 20 7.01 -2.49 8.21
CA ILE A 20 5.64 -2.66 8.71
C ILE A 20 4.63 -2.22 7.66
N CYS A 21 3.60 -3.05 7.44
CA CYS A 21 2.49 -2.70 6.56
C CYS A 21 1.61 -1.65 7.23
N PRO A 22 1.36 -0.49 6.60
CA PRO A 22 0.55 0.57 7.21
C PRO A 22 -0.94 0.25 7.32
N ILE A 23 -1.41 -0.81 6.70
CA ILE A 23 -2.82 -1.20 6.73
C ILE A 23 -3.11 -2.12 7.93
N CYS A 24 -2.31 -3.18 8.10
CA CYS A 24 -2.54 -4.16 9.16
C CYS A 24 -1.59 -4.02 10.35
N ASP A 25 -0.59 -3.15 10.27
CA ASP A 25 0.43 -2.92 11.30
C ASP A 25 1.26 -4.15 11.64
N LYS A 26 1.33 -5.10 10.70
CA LYS A 26 2.12 -6.31 10.87
C LYS A 26 3.38 -6.26 10.01
N PRO A 27 4.43 -7.01 10.38
CA PRO A 27 5.64 -7.06 9.56
C PRO A 27 5.35 -7.47 8.12
N LEU A 28 6.06 -6.84 7.18
CA LEU A 28 5.96 -7.14 5.76
C LEU A 28 6.65 -8.47 5.45
N THR A 29 5.87 -9.53 5.36
CA THR A 29 6.32 -10.87 5.01
C THR A 29 5.42 -11.46 3.93
N GLY A 30 5.91 -12.48 3.23
CA GLY A 30 5.15 -13.13 2.19
C GLY A 30 5.05 -12.29 0.91
N LYS A 31 3.89 -12.31 0.28
CA LYS A 31 3.67 -11.53 -0.95
C LYS A 31 3.43 -10.07 -0.62
N ILE A 32 4.26 -9.21 -1.16
CA ILE A 32 4.27 -7.78 -0.90
C ILE A 32 4.07 -7.02 -2.22
N SER A 33 3.16 -6.07 -2.22
CA SER A 33 2.87 -5.23 -3.38
C SER A 33 3.32 -3.79 -3.14
N LEU A 34 3.84 -3.15 -4.18
CA LEU A 34 4.09 -1.72 -4.17
C LEU A 34 2.82 -1.03 -4.65
N ASP A 35 2.12 -0.40 -3.72
CA ASP A 35 0.87 0.30 -4.02
C ASP A 35 1.14 1.65 -4.69
N HIS A 36 0.28 2.03 -5.63
CA HIS A 36 0.40 3.27 -6.39
C HIS A 36 -0.85 4.12 -6.26
N ASP A 37 -0.68 5.43 -6.27
CA ASP A 37 -1.78 6.36 -6.41
C ASP A 37 -2.33 6.24 -7.84
N HIS A 38 -3.61 5.93 -7.98
CA HIS A 38 -4.23 5.69 -9.28
C HIS A 38 -4.34 6.96 -10.13
N SER A 39 -4.33 8.13 -9.53
CA SER A 39 -4.44 9.39 -10.26
C SER A 39 -3.10 9.90 -10.77
N THR A 40 -2.01 9.64 -10.04
CA THR A 40 -0.67 10.13 -10.38
C THR A 40 0.29 9.05 -10.84
N GLY A 41 0.02 7.79 -10.49
CA GLY A 41 0.93 6.68 -10.73
C GLY A 41 2.10 6.63 -9.75
N GLU A 42 2.15 7.52 -8.76
CA GLU A 42 3.23 7.54 -7.78
C GLU A 42 3.10 6.42 -6.76
N PRO A 43 4.22 5.76 -6.38
CA PRO A 43 4.16 4.74 -5.33
C PRO A 43 3.79 5.37 -3.99
N ARG A 44 2.95 4.68 -3.23
CA ARG A 44 2.47 5.14 -1.94
C ARG A 44 3.10 4.38 -0.77
N ALA A 45 3.16 3.07 -0.86
CA ALA A 45 3.73 2.23 0.21
C ALA A 45 3.87 0.79 -0.24
N LEU A 46 4.64 0.02 0.52
CA LEU A 46 4.63 -1.44 0.43
C LEU A 46 3.52 -1.98 1.33
N LEU A 47 2.67 -2.82 0.78
CA LEU A 47 1.57 -3.46 1.49
C LEU A 47 1.65 -4.97 1.29
N HIS A 48 1.11 -5.74 2.23
CA HIS A 48 0.80 -7.13 1.92
C HIS A 48 -0.14 -7.16 0.72
N GLN A 49 -0.01 -8.17 -0.14
CA GLN A 49 -0.86 -8.27 -1.33
C GLN A 49 -2.35 -8.22 -0.97
N GLN A 50 -2.75 -8.93 0.09
CA GLN A 50 -4.15 -8.92 0.53
C GLN A 50 -4.59 -7.54 1.02
N CYS A 51 -3.73 -6.82 1.72
CA CYS A 51 -4.03 -5.46 2.16
C CYS A 51 -4.19 -4.54 0.95
N ASN A 52 -3.32 -4.69 -0.05
CA ASN A 52 -3.40 -3.91 -1.29
C ASN A 52 -4.72 -4.17 -2.03
N LEU A 53 -5.19 -5.41 -2.06
CA LEU A 53 -6.47 -5.74 -2.68
C LEU A 53 -7.66 -5.11 -1.93
N LYS A 54 -7.59 -5.04 -0.60
CA LYS A 54 -8.62 -4.37 0.20
C LYS A 54 -8.64 -2.86 -0.07
N VAL A 55 -7.47 -2.24 -0.17
CA VAL A 55 -7.36 -0.83 -0.55
C VAL A 55 -7.99 -0.61 -1.92
N ALA A 56 -7.67 -1.47 -2.89
CA ALA A 56 -8.22 -1.37 -4.24
C ALA A 56 -9.74 -1.52 -4.25
N GLN A 57 -10.27 -2.43 -3.44
CA GLN A 57 -11.71 -2.63 -3.34
C GLN A 57 -12.44 -1.36 -2.87
N LEU A 58 -11.92 -0.70 -1.84
CA LEU A 58 -12.52 0.51 -1.33
C LEU A 58 -12.32 1.69 -2.28
N GLU A 59 -11.12 1.84 -2.82
CA GLU A 59 -10.78 2.98 -3.67
C GLU A 59 -11.54 2.95 -5.00
N THR A 60 -11.76 1.77 -5.57
CA THR A 60 -12.45 1.59 -6.84
C THR A 60 -13.93 1.26 -6.68
N HIS A 61 -14.41 1.10 -5.44
CA HIS A 61 -15.78 0.67 -5.13
C HIS A 61 -16.18 -0.62 -5.84
N THR A 62 -15.22 -1.52 -6.08
CA THR A 62 -15.50 -2.77 -6.77
C THR A 62 -15.97 -3.83 -5.78
N LYS A 63 -17.01 -4.58 -6.15
CA LYS A 63 -17.48 -5.72 -5.39
C LYS A 63 -16.87 -7.03 -5.86
N LYS A 64 -16.09 -7.00 -6.93
CA LYS A 64 -15.49 -8.21 -7.50
C LYS A 64 -14.51 -8.91 -6.55
N LEU A 65 -13.81 -8.14 -5.72
CA LEU A 65 -12.84 -8.69 -4.78
C LEU A 65 -13.50 -9.28 -3.54
N ASN A 66 -14.66 -8.76 -3.15
CA ASN A 66 -15.54 -9.30 -2.13
C ASN A 66 -14.86 -9.60 -0.78
N TYR A 67 -13.90 -8.76 -0.38
CA TYR A 67 -13.27 -8.84 0.92
C TYR A 67 -14.20 -8.28 1.99
N ILE A 68 -14.19 -8.91 3.16
CA ILE A 68 -14.88 -8.39 4.34
C ILE A 68 -13.94 -7.39 5.01
N ILE A 69 -14.37 -6.13 5.09
CA ILE A 69 -13.56 -5.05 5.65
C ILE A 69 -14.33 -4.43 6.82
N SER A 70 -13.75 -4.52 8.02
CA SER A 70 -14.35 -3.91 9.21
C SER A 70 -14.33 -2.39 9.11
N ARG A 71 -15.17 -1.71 9.92
CA ARG A 71 -15.18 -0.24 9.93
C ARG A 71 -13.85 0.35 10.34
N GLN A 72 -13.18 -0.26 11.34
CA GLN A 72 -11.87 0.22 11.77
C GLN A 72 -10.84 0.11 10.65
N LEU A 73 -10.86 -1.01 9.93
CA LEU A 73 -9.95 -1.20 8.80
C LEU A 73 -10.29 -0.26 7.65
N GLU A 74 -11.57 -0.05 7.37
CA GLU A 74 -12.01 0.89 6.34
C GLU A 74 -11.52 2.30 6.64
N GLN A 75 -11.69 2.77 7.86
CA GLN A 75 -11.19 4.08 8.27
C GLN A 75 -9.68 4.19 8.09
N LYS A 76 -8.96 3.15 8.50
CA LYS A 76 -7.51 3.12 8.38
C LYS A 76 -7.06 3.16 6.92
N ILE A 77 -7.76 2.46 6.04
CA ILE A 77 -7.47 2.48 4.60
C ILE A 77 -7.70 3.89 4.03
N TRP A 78 -8.82 4.54 4.39
CA TRP A 78 -9.08 5.90 3.91
C TRP A 78 -8.06 6.92 4.42
N GLU A 79 -7.63 6.81 5.66
CA GLU A 79 -6.55 7.64 6.20
C GLU A 79 -5.27 7.44 5.40
N TYR A 80 -4.95 6.20 5.09
CA TYR A 80 -3.79 5.85 4.26
C TYR A 80 -3.92 6.47 2.85
N ILE A 81 -5.05 6.30 2.20
CA ILE A 81 -5.28 6.83 0.84
C ILE A 81 -5.17 8.36 0.84
N ASN A 82 -5.64 9.01 1.90
CA ASN A 82 -5.63 10.47 2.02
C ASN A 82 -4.28 11.05 2.45
N GLY A 83 -3.21 10.25 2.41
CA GLY A 83 -1.85 10.73 2.60
C GLY A 83 -1.22 10.38 3.93
N ASN A 84 -1.86 9.56 4.76
CA ASN A 84 -1.27 9.11 6.03
C ASN A 84 -0.33 7.93 5.79
N HIS A 85 0.68 8.15 4.96
CA HIS A 85 1.71 7.18 4.65
C HIS A 85 3.06 7.88 4.53
N ALA A 86 4.14 7.10 4.59
CA ALA A 86 5.48 7.65 4.47
C ALA A 86 5.64 8.32 3.10
N LYS A 87 6.10 9.57 3.10
CA LYS A 87 6.38 10.28 1.87
C LYS A 87 7.87 10.15 1.56
N ILE A 88 8.16 9.59 0.40
CA ILE A 88 9.53 9.38 -0.05
C ILE A 88 9.73 10.14 -1.34
N VAL A 89 10.76 10.97 -1.37
CA VAL A 89 11.19 11.64 -2.60
C VAL A 89 12.18 10.73 -3.30
N VAL A 90 11.80 10.26 -4.47
CA VAL A 90 12.65 9.41 -5.31
C VAL A 90 13.15 10.28 -6.45
N GLU A 91 14.44 10.54 -6.45
CA GLU A 91 15.10 11.29 -7.50
C GLU A 91 15.78 10.37 -8.50
#